data_51b78968a718912617494e16273ea774
#
_entry.id   51b78968a718912617494e16273ea774
#
_cell.length_a   1.000
_cell.length_b   1.000
_cell.length_c   1.000
_cell.angle_alpha   90.00
_cell.angle_beta   90.00
_cell.angle_gamma   90.00
#
_symmetry.space_group_name_H-M   'P 1'
#
loop_
_entity.id
_entity.type
_entity.pdbx_description
1 polymer ?
#
loop_
_entity_poly.entity_id
_entity_poly.type
_entity_poly.pdbx_seq_one_letter_code
_entity_poly.pdbx_strand_id
1 'polypeptide(L)'
;TREGWILRYNEASGEITKLVNTKGSPLGLVFDAENNLLIADAYKGILSMSPQGELTVITNSINGLPIEYADDLDVTDDGKIYFSDATTKFGAQSNGGTYAASLLDASEHGSHGRLLVYDPADQSTRLVMGGLDFANGVAAAADSSFVLINETSAYQINKYWLKGEKAGTFEVIIDNLPGFPDNIVRGRDGRFWVGLVSPRNAALDLFSNWPFMRAVNLRLPKSMQLAAESYSHVFAMDGDGNVLTSLQDPNGIYHTNTGALETDDWLYISSLHADDLARIRKQDIGL
;
A
#
# COMPACT_ATOMS: atom_id res chain seq x y z
N THR A 1 7.99 0.25 11.52
CA THR A 1 8.69 -0.99 11.91
C THR A 1 7.72 -1.99 12.52
N ARG A 2 8.10 -3.27 12.57
CA ARG A 2 7.30 -4.35 13.21
C ARG A 2 7.00 -4.12 14.69
N GLU A 3 7.78 -3.27 15.36
CA GLU A 3 7.57 -2.89 16.75
C GLU A 3 6.64 -1.67 16.92
N GLY A 4 6.02 -1.18 15.85
CA GLY A 4 5.15 -0.01 15.84
C GLY A 4 5.88 1.34 15.80
N TRP A 5 7.19 1.37 15.57
CA TRP A 5 7.93 2.61 15.43
C TRP A 5 7.83 3.19 14.03
N ILE A 6 7.57 4.49 13.94
CA ILE A 6 7.79 5.32 12.77
C ILE A 6 9.19 5.93 12.91
N LEU A 7 9.98 5.80 11.84
CA LEU A 7 11.35 6.29 11.78
C LEU A 7 11.40 7.53 10.88
N ARG A 8 12.32 8.44 11.19
CA ARG A 8 12.64 9.59 10.35
C ARG A 8 14.09 9.47 9.89
N TYR A 9 14.28 9.49 8.59
CA TYR A 9 15.59 9.59 7.97
C TYR A 9 15.90 11.06 7.63
N ASN A 10 17.08 11.53 8.03
CA ASN A 10 17.59 12.85 7.67
C ASN A 10 18.53 12.70 6.48
N GLU A 11 18.14 13.22 5.33
CA GLU A 11 18.89 13.07 4.08
C GLU A 11 20.28 13.75 4.13
N ALA A 12 20.40 14.89 4.82
CA ALA A 12 21.65 15.64 4.92
C ALA A 12 22.69 14.98 5.84
N SER A 13 22.26 14.42 6.98
CA SER A 13 23.15 13.77 7.95
C SER A 13 23.26 12.26 7.77
N GLY A 14 22.31 11.63 7.07
CA GLY A 14 22.19 10.17 6.99
C GLY A 14 21.65 9.52 8.26
N GLU A 15 21.23 10.30 9.25
CA GLU A 15 20.79 9.81 10.54
C GLU A 15 19.37 9.28 10.50
N ILE A 16 19.11 8.12 11.14
CA ILE A 16 17.78 7.56 11.35
C ILE A 16 17.41 7.74 12.82
N THR A 17 16.27 8.38 13.09
CA THR A 17 15.76 8.60 14.45
C THR A 17 14.35 8.00 14.62
N LYS A 18 14.04 7.54 15.84
CA LYS A 18 12.67 7.13 16.21
C LYS A 18 11.82 8.35 16.41
N LEU A 19 10.74 8.49 15.62
CA LEU A 19 9.82 9.62 15.66
C LEU A 19 8.71 9.38 16.70
N VAL A 20 7.91 8.34 16.51
CA VAL A 20 6.80 7.97 17.38
C VAL A 20 6.55 6.47 17.33
N ASN A 21 6.03 5.91 18.42
CA ASN A 21 5.56 4.53 18.44
C ASN A 21 4.04 4.50 18.54
N THR A 22 3.37 3.97 17.54
CA THR A 22 1.90 3.84 17.51
C THR A 22 1.40 2.75 18.46
N LYS A 23 2.28 1.84 18.90
CA LYS A 23 1.92 0.60 19.62
C LYS A 23 0.92 -0.25 18.83
N GLY A 24 0.97 -0.14 17.52
CA GLY A 24 0.19 -0.88 16.54
C GLY A 24 1.10 -1.41 15.43
N SER A 25 0.62 -1.35 14.21
CA SER A 25 1.38 -1.73 13.01
C SER A 25 1.23 -0.64 11.93
N PRO A 26 2.02 0.45 12.02
CA PRO A 26 1.97 1.54 11.04
C PRO A 26 2.56 1.08 9.71
N LEU A 27 1.85 1.36 8.63
CA LEU A 27 2.16 1.00 7.25
C LEU A 27 2.23 2.26 6.38
N GLY A 28 1.12 2.70 5.76
CA GLY A 28 1.05 3.89 4.92
C GLY A 28 1.23 5.18 5.72
N LEU A 29 1.94 6.15 5.15
CA LEU A 29 2.27 7.43 5.77
C LEU A 29 2.16 8.57 4.75
N VAL A 30 1.43 9.63 5.08
CA VAL A 30 1.38 10.85 4.27
C VAL A 30 1.27 12.09 5.16
N PHE A 31 1.81 13.22 4.73
CA PHE A 31 1.58 14.51 5.40
C PHE A 31 0.35 15.20 4.81
N ASP A 32 -0.50 15.75 5.69
CA ASP A 32 -1.57 16.65 5.28
C ASP A 32 -1.09 18.10 5.08
N ALA A 33 -1.99 19.00 4.68
CA ALA A 33 -1.68 20.40 4.42
C ALA A 33 -1.22 21.17 5.68
N GLU A 34 -1.61 20.71 6.86
CA GLU A 34 -1.25 21.26 8.17
C GLU A 34 0.05 20.67 8.74
N ASN A 35 0.75 19.82 7.96
CA ASN A 35 1.94 19.04 8.35
C ASN A 35 1.68 18.05 9.51
N ASN A 36 0.46 17.57 9.68
CA ASN A 36 0.23 16.40 10.50
C ASN A 36 0.65 15.16 9.69
N LEU A 37 1.25 14.18 10.37
CA LEU A 37 1.54 12.89 9.76
C LEU A 37 0.31 11.99 9.92
N LEU A 38 -0.37 11.72 8.81
CA LEU A 38 -1.44 10.74 8.74
C LEU A 38 -0.84 9.34 8.59
N ILE A 39 -1.42 8.37 9.30
CA ILE A 39 -0.85 7.04 9.45
C ILE A 39 -1.97 6.01 9.26
N ALA A 40 -1.83 5.12 8.30
CA ALA A 40 -2.61 3.89 8.25
C ALA A 40 -1.95 2.87 9.20
N ASP A 41 -2.63 2.53 10.27
CA ASP A 41 -2.16 1.53 11.23
C ASP A 41 -3.07 0.32 11.19
N ALA A 42 -2.52 -0.81 10.80
CA ALA A 42 -3.27 -2.05 10.56
C ALA A 42 -4.00 -2.59 11.80
N TYR A 43 -3.68 -2.10 13.00
CA TYR A 43 -4.35 -2.50 14.24
C TYR A 43 -5.28 -1.43 14.81
N LYS A 44 -5.12 -0.18 14.37
CA LYS A 44 -5.76 0.97 15.02
C LYS A 44 -6.60 1.83 14.07
N GLY A 45 -6.57 1.55 12.77
CA GLY A 45 -7.22 2.37 11.75
C GLY A 45 -6.37 3.57 11.35
N ILE A 46 -6.98 4.71 11.10
CA ILE A 46 -6.29 5.92 10.67
C ILE A 46 -5.96 6.80 11.86
N LEU A 47 -4.69 7.12 12.01
CA LEU A 47 -4.17 7.99 13.05
C LEU A 47 -3.65 9.29 12.45
N SER A 48 -3.56 10.33 13.26
CA SER A 48 -2.87 11.58 12.97
C SER A 48 -1.86 11.88 14.06
N MET A 49 -0.66 12.28 13.66
CA MET A 49 0.34 12.82 14.58
C MET A 49 0.59 14.29 14.25
N SER A 50 0.35 15.17 15.22
CA SER A 50 0.62 16.60 15.08
C SER A 50 2.12 16.89 14.95
N PRO A 51 2.52 18.08 14.45
CA PRO A 51 3.93 18.50 14.42
C PRO A 51 4.60 18.52 15.80
N GLN A 52 3.80 18.58 16.88
CA GLN A 52 4.25 18.53 18.27
C GLN A 52 4.41 17.11 18.80
N GLY A 53 4.06 16.09 17.98
CA GLY A 53 4.19 14.66 18.32
C GLY A 53 2.96 14.09 19.06
N GLU A 54 1.85 14.79 19.11
CA GLU A 54 0.60 14.31 19.70
C GLU A 54 -0.11 13.35 18.74
N LEU A 55 -0.35 12.11 19.18
CA LEU A 55 -0.95 11.04 18.36
C LEU A 55 -2.42 10.89 18.72
N THR A 56 -3.31 10.98 17.73
CA THR A 56 -4.76 10.81 17.85
C THR A 56 -5.31 9.81 16.86
N VAL A 57 -6.41 9.14 17.21
CA VAL A 57 -7.15 8.27 16.28
C VAL A 57 -8.16 9.14 15.52
N ILE A 58 -8.09 9.13 14.18
CA ILE A 58 -9.07 9.80 13.31
C ILE A 58 -10.30 8.92 13.12
N THR A 59 -10.09 7.69 12.68
CA THR A 59 -11.16 6.71 12.48
C THR A 59 -10.63 5.29 12.59
N ASN A 60 -11.44 4.39 13.17
CA ASN A 60 -11.13 2.97 13.28
C ASN A 60 -12.35 2.08 12.98
N SER A 61 -13.42 2.66 12.46
CA SER A 61 -14.65 1.91 12.16
C SER A 61 -15.48 2.58 11.07
N ILE A 62 -16.31 1.80 10.42
CA ILE A 62 -17.34 2.24 9.47
C ILE A 62 -18.66 1.58 9.83
N ASN A 63 -19.74 2.39 10.05
CA ASN A 63 -21.07 1.90 10.45
C ASN A 63 -21.04 0.97 11.69
N GLY A 64 -20.14 1.23 12.64
CA GLY A 64 -19.96 0.42 13.85
C GLY A 64 -19.18 -0.88 13.64
N LEU A 65 -18.72 -1.19 12.43
CA LEU A 65 -17.84 -2.31 12.14
C LEU A 65 -16.38 -1.84 12.13
N PRO A 66 -15.46 -2.59 12.74
CA PRO A 66 -14.05 -2.17 12.80
C PRO A 66 -13.40 -2.14 11.41
N ILE A 67 -12.36 -1.31 11.29
CA ILE A 67 -11.37 -1.36 10.22
C ILE A 67 -10.31 -2.34 10.69
N GLU A 68 -10.22 -3.48 10.01
CA GLU A 68 -9.46 -4.64 10.47
C GLU A 68 -8.00 -4.64 9.97
N TYR A 69 -7.73 -3.88 8.88
CA TYR A 69 -6.41 -3.85 8.27
C TYR A 69 -6.23 -2.57 7.43
N ALA A 70 -6.14 -1.40 8.09
CA ALA A 70 -5.77 -0.18 7.38
C ALA A 70 -4.33 -0.31 6.85
N ASP A 71 -4.15 -0.21 5.53
CA ASP A 71 -2.86 -0.51 4.88
C ASP A 71 -2.20 0.75 4.35
N ASP A 72 -2.83 1.47 3.45
CA ASP A 72 -2.27 2.69 2.87
C ASP A 72 -3.30 3.82 2.80
N LEU A 73 -2.83 5.05 2.61
CA LEU A 73 -3.68 6.24 2.55
C LEU A 73 -3.05 7.37 1.74
N ASP A 74 -3.92 8.22 1.17
CA ASP A 74 -3.52 9.53 0.66
C ASP A 74 -4.63 10.56 0.94
N VAL A 75 -4.29 11.84 0.84
CA VAL A 75 -5.17 12.96 1.15
C VAL A 75 -5.38 13.83 -0.09
N THR A 76 -6.64 14.24 -0.32
CA THR A 76 -7.02 15.16 -1.38
C THR A 76 -7.01 16.62 -0.92
N ASP A 77 -7.03 17.57 -1.86
CA ASP A 77 -6.96 19.02 -1.58
C ASP A 77 -8.10 19.52 -0.67
N ASP A 78 -9.24 18.82 -0.64
CA ASP A 78 -10.37 19.14 0.24
C ASP A 78 -10.24 18.48 1.63
N GLY A 79 -9.09 17.89 1.93
CA GLY A 79 -8.74 17.27 3.21
C GLY A 79 -9.37 15.90 3.45
N LYS A 80 -10.06 15.32 2.46
CA LYS A 80 -10.56 13.95 2.60
C LYS A 80 -9.43 12.93 2.53
N ILE A 81 -9.49 11.95 3.42
CA ILE A 81 -8.50 10.88 3.52
C ILE A 81 -9.07 9.64 2.87
N TYR A 82 -8.49 9.24 1.73
CA TYR A 82 -8.79 7.97 1.08
C TYR A 82 -7.81 6.92 1.59
N PHE A 83 -8.31 5.75 1.97
CA PHE A 83 -7.47 4.72 2.53
C PHE A 83 -8.01 3.32 2.25
N SER A 84 -7.12 2.36 2.20
CA SER A 84 -7.45 0.95 2.06
C SER A 84 -7.66 0.29 3.40
N ASP A 85 -8.63 -0.63 3.44
CA ASP A 85 -8.77 -1.68 4.42
C ASP A 85 -8.58 -3.00 3.67
N ALA A 86 -7.38 -3.57 3.80
CA ALA A 86 -6.90 -4.60 2.90
C ALA A 86 -7.78 -5.85 2.90
N THR A 87 -8.34 -6.19 4.07
CA THR A 87 -9.26 -7.32 4.21
C THR A 87 -10.14 -7.16 5.45
N THR A 88 -11.45 -7.29 5.26
CA THR A 88 -12.43 -7.30 6.37
C THR A 88 -12.56 -8.67 7.05
N LYS A 89 -11.88 -9.70 6.54
CA LYS A 89 -11.98 -11.08 7.05
C LYS A 89 -10.75 -11.50 7.85
N PHE A 90 -9.57 -11.13 7.39
CA PHE A 90 -8.32 -11.55 8.02
C PHE A 90 -7.63 -10.35 8.68
N GLY A 91 -8.27 -9.81 9.73
CA GLY A 91 -7.73 -8.68 10.47
C GLY A 91 -6.29 -8.93 10.90
N ALA A 92 -5.43 -7.93 10.67
CA ALA A 92 -3.98 -8.09 10.86
C ALA A 92 -3.62 -8.47 12.30
N GLN A 93 -4.24 -7.84 13.29
CA GLN A 93 -3.96 -8.11 14.71
C GLN A 93 -4.42 -9.52 15.14
N SER A 94 -5.59 -9.94 14.67
CA SER A 94 -6.20 -11.23 15.06
C SER A 94 -5.55 -12.44 14.37
N ASN A 95 -4.84 -12.23 13.27
CA ASN A 95 -4.22 -13.29 12.46
C ASN A 95 -2.68 -13.32 12.53
N GLY A 96 -2.10 -12.78 13.60
CA GLY A 96 -0.65 -12.90 13.86
C GLY A 96 0.23 -11.89 13.14
N GLY A 97 -0.32 -10.77 12.72
CA GLY A 97 0.37 -9.66 12.06
C GLY A 97 0.01 -9.52 10.59
N THR A 98 0.46 -8.40 10.02
CA THR A 98 0.13 -8.00 8.64
C THR A 98 0.54 -9.07 7.62
N TYR A 99 1.77 -9.56 7.66
CA TYR A 99 2.25 -10.56 6.71
C TYR A 99 1.48 -11.89 6.79
N ALA A 100 1.15 -12.37 7.99
CA ALA A 100 0.39 -13.59 8.15
C ALA A 100 -1.04 -13.44 7.63
N ALA A 101 -1.69 -12.31 7.92
CA ALA A 101 -3.02 -11.98 7.43
C ALA A 101 -3.07 -11.84 5.91
N SER A 102 -2.06 -11.20 5.29
CA SER A 102 -1.99 -11.05 3.83
C SER A 102 -1.85 -12.40 3.11
N LEU A 103 -1.08 -13.35 3.67
CA LEU A 103 -0.97 -14.70 3.11
C LEU A 103 -2.30 -15.48 3.19
N LEU A 104 -3.08 -15.29 4.26
CA LEU A 104 -4.40 -15.90 4.39
C LEU A 104 -5.37 -15.35 3.35
N ASP A 105 -5.44 -14.02 3.20
CA ASP A 105 -6.32 -13.38 2.22
C ASP A 105 -5.93 -13.74 0.79
N ALA A 106 -4.66 -13.59 0.42
CA ALA A 106 -4.13 -13.98 -0.89
C ALA A 106 -4.39 -15.45 -1.20
N SER A 107 -4.38 -16.34 -0.20
CA SER A 107 -4.68 -17.76 -0.41
C SER A 107 -6.16 -18.05 -0.55
N GLU A 108 -7.03 -17.31 0.12
CA GLU A 108 -8.47 -17.44 -0.07
C GLU A 108 -8.95 -16.79 -1.36
N HIS A 109 -8.39 -15.61 -1.71
CA HIS A 109 -8.78 -14.83 -2.90
C HIS A 109 -10.29 -14.53 -2.89
N GLY A 110 -10.74 -13.93 -1.79
CA GLY A 110 -12.16 -13.80 -1.49
C GLY A 110 -12.72 -12.39 -1.65
N SER A 111 -11.95 -11.46 -2.22
CA SER A 111 -12.37 -10.07 -2.50
C SER A 111 -12.91 -9.35 -1.26
N HIS A 112 -12.19 -9.44 -0.14
CA HIS A 112 -12.59 -8.85 1.14
C HIS A 112 -12.07 -7.43 1.37
N GLY A 113 -11.27 -6.90 0.45
CA GLY A 113 -10.69 -5.55 0.52
C GLY A 113 -11.69 -4.45 0.14
N ARG A 114 -11.40 -3.24 0.60
CA ARG A 114 -12.20 -2.06 0.31
C ARG A 114 -11.38 -0.77 0.31
N LEU A 115 -11.80 0.19 -0.51
CA LEU A 115 -11.38 1.58 -0.45
C LEU A 115 -12.40 2.36 0.36
N LEU A 116 -11.95 3.10 1.35
CA LEU A 116 -12.74 3.93 2.24
C LEU A 116 -12.35 5.39 2.07
N VAL A 117 -13.25 6.30 2.47
CA VAL A 117 -12.96 7.73 2.62
C VAL A 117 -13.40 8.22 3.99
N TYR A 118 -12.53 8.93 4.67
CA TYR A 118 -12.87 9.73 5.83
C TYR A 118 -13.03 11.19 5.42
N ASP A 119 -14.15 11.81 5.78
CA ASP A 119 -14.43 13.22 5.53
C ASP A 119 -14.31 14.01 6.85
N PRO A 120 -13.32 14.91 6.98
CA PRO A 120 -13.12 15.66 8.20
C PRO A 120 -14.25 16.68 8.47
N ALA A 121 -15.02 17.07 7.46
CA ALA A 121 -16.10 18.05 7.60
C ALA A 121 -17.28 17.53 8.43
N ASP A 122 -17.60 16.25 8.32
CA ASP A 122 -18.67 15.60 9.07
C ASP A 122 -18.16 14.45 9.97
N GLN A 123 -16.84 14.22 9.99
CA GLN A 123 -16.16 13.19 10.78
C GLN A 123 -16.68 11.78 10.50
N SER A 124 -17.08 11.51 9.26
CA SER A 124 -17.65 10.23 8.88
C SER A 124 -16.71 9.42 7.97
N THR A 125 -16.77 8.10 8.13
CA THR A 125 -16.10 7.14 7.22
C THR A 125 -17.14 6.48 6.34
N ARG A 126 -16.88 6.45 5.02
CA ARG A 126 -17.79 5.89 4.02
C ARG A 126 -17.06 4.89 3.12
N LEU A 127 -17.82 3.92 2.63
CA LEU A 127 -17.36 3.00 1.58
C LEU A 127 -17.32 3.73 0.23
N VAL A 128 -16.20 3.64 -0.45
CA VAL A 128 -16.01 4.11 -1.83
C VAL A 128 -16.09 2.95 -2.80
N MET A 129 -15.33 1.88 -2.54
CA MET A 129 -15.26 0.71 -3.40
C MET A 129 -15.02 -0.52 -2.53
N GLY A 130 -15.75 -1.60 -2.79
CA GLY A 130 -15.59 -2.88 -2.09
C GLY A 130 -15.40 -4.03 -3.07
N GLY A 131 -15.12 -5.21 -2.54
CA GLY A 131 -14.90 -6.39 -3.35
C GLY A 131 -13.52 -6.44 -4.01
N LEU A 132 -12.51 -5.84 -3.36
CA LEU A 132 -11.13 -5.81 -3.83
C LEU A 132 -10.34 -7.02 -3.31
N ASP A 133 -9.49 -7.58 -4.15
CA ASP A 133 -8.61 -8.69 -3.77
C ASP A 133 -7.32 -8.18 -3.12
N PHE A 134 -7.39 -7.99 -1.80
CA PHE A 134 -6.37 -7.37 -0.96
C PHE A 134 -6.08 -5.92 -1.38
N ALA A 135 -6.95 -5.01 -0.94
CA ALA A 135 -6.82 -3.56 -1.21
C ALA A 135 -5.60 -3.00 -0.49
N ASN A 136 -4.58 -2.56 -1.25
CA ASN A 136 -3.29 -2.14 -0.73
C ASN A 136 -3.03 -0.65 -1.02
N GLY A 137 -2.00 -0.32 -1.76
CA GLY A 137 -1.55 1.04 -2.02
C GLY A 137 -2.62 2.00 -2.51
N VAL A 138 -2.64 3.21 -1.98
CA VAL A 138 -3.59 4.28 -2.31
C VAL A 138 -2.84 5.55 -2.66
N ALA A 139 -3.14 6.17 -3.81
CA ALA A 139 -2.57 7.46 -4.20
C ALA A 139 -3.60 8.37 -4.86
N ALA A 140 -3.71 9.60 -4.40
CA ALA A 140 -4.54 10.62 -5.00
C ALA A 140 -3.78 11.40 -6.09
N ALA A 141 -4.48 11.79 -7.16
CA ALA A 141 -3.93 12.72 -8.14
C ALA A 141 -3.64 14.09 -7.51
N ALA A 142 -2.61 14.79 -8.02
CA ALA A 142 -2.22 16.10 -7.50
C ALA A 142 -3.33 17.16 -7.58
N ASP A 143 -4.22 17.03 -8.54
CA ASP A 143 -5.39 17.91 -8.72
C ASP A 143 -6.66 17.32 -8.07
N SER A 144 -6.54 16.24 -7.32
CA SER A 144 -7.65 15.51 -6.72
C SER A 144 -8.73 15.11 -7.71
N SER A 145 -8.36 14.77 -8.95
CA SER A 145 -9.31 14.34 -9.98
C SER A 145 -9.68 12.86 -9.86
N PHE A 146 -8.79 12.05 -9.29
CA PHE A 146 -8.97 10.61 -9.06
C PHE A 146 -8.13 10.09 -7.89
N VAL A 147 -8.44 8.87 -7.48
CA VAL A 147 -7.63 8.07 -6.56
C VAL A 147 -7.30 6.74 -7.24
N LEU A 148 -6.04 6.31 -7.13
CA LEU A 148 -5.60 4.99 -7.54
C LEU A 148 -5.60 4.05 -6.34
N ILE A 149 -5.91 2.77 -6.57
CA ILE A 149 -5.86 1.71 -5.58
C ILE A 149 -5.31 0.42 -6.18
N ASN A 150 -4.32 -0.17 -5.51
CA ASN A 150 -3.75 -1.45 -5.88
C ASN A 150 -4.60 -2.61 -5.34
N GLU A 151 -4.82 -3.62 -6.18
CA GLU A 151 -5.32 -4.94 -5.78
C GLU A 151 -4.19 -5.95 -5.88
N THR A 152 -3.57 -6.24 -4.75
CA THR A 152 -2.35 -7.07 -4.69
C THR A 152 -2.58 -8.45 -5.29
N SER A 153 -3.65 -9.13 -4.89
CA SER A 153 -3.92 -10.51 -5.31
C SER A 153 -4.56 -10.63 -6.68
N ALA A 154 -5.10 -9.53 -7.22
CA ALA A 154 -5.64 -9.46 -8.58
C ALA A 154 -4.62 -8.99 -9.62
N TYR A 155 -3.41 -8.57 -9.19
CA TYR A 155 -2.36 -8.06 -10.08
C TYR A 155 -2.80 -6.87 -10.94
N GLN A 156 -3.57 -5.94 -10.36
CA GLN A 156 -4.15 -4.80 -11.07
C GLN A 156 -4.18 -3.54 -10.24
N ILE A 157 -4.42 -2.41 -10.94
CA ILE A 157 -4.60 -1.09 -10.34
C ILE A 157 -5.90 -0.52 -10.86
N ASN A 158 -6.75 -0.07 -9.94
CA ASN A 158 -7.99 0.62 -10.25
C ASN A 158 -7.81 2.13 -10.08
N LYS A 159 -8.57 2.87 -10.88
CA LYS A 159 -8.77 4.31 -10.77
C LYS A 159 -10.21 4.60 -10.37
N TYR A 160 -10.40 5.32 -9.27
CA TYR A 160 -11.68 5.87 -8.87
C TYR A 160 -11.73 7.36 -9.17
N TRP A 161 -12.70 7.78 -9.98
CA TRP A 161 -12.83 9.17 -10.41
C TRP A 161 -13.54 10.01 -9.34
N LEU A 162 -12.93 11.15 -8.97
CA LEU A 162 -13.48 12.09 -8.00
C LEU A 162 -14.16 13.29 -8.67
N LYS A 163 -13.71 13.66 -9.89
CA LYS A 163 -14.17 14.83 -10.61
C LYS A 163 -14.51 14.50 -12.06
N GLY A 164 -15.24 15.40 -12.71
CA GLY A 164 -15.61 15.29 -14.14
C GLY A 164 -16.81 14.37 -14.38
N GLU A 165 -17.02 13.99 -15.64
CA GLU A 165 -18.18 13.19 -16.08
C GLU A 165 -18.18 11.76 -15.50
N LYS A 166 -17.01 11.24 -15.18
CA LYS A 166 -16.84 9.91 -14.58
C LYS A 166 -16.88 9.91 -13.05
N ALA A 167 -17.10 11.06 -12.39
CA ALA A 167 -17.10 11.14 -10.93
C ALA A 167 -18.00 10.07 -10.29
N GLY A 168 -17.46 9.35 -9.29
CA GLY A 168 -18.15 8.25 -8.60
C GLY A 168 -18.07 6.90 -9.32
N THR A 169 -17.37 6.80 -10.44
CA THR A 169 -17.12 5.53 -11.14
C THR A 169 -15.66 5.08 -10.98
N PHE A 170 -15.41 3.81 -11.25
CA PHE A 170 -14.05 3.26 -11.26
C PHE A 170 -13.80 2.42 -12.52
N GLU A 171 -12.53 2.27 -12.85
CA GLU A 171 -12.06 1.43 -13.96
C GLU A 171 -10.70 0.84 -13.64
N VAL A 172 -10.41 -0.34 -14.16
CA VAL A 172 -9.07 -0.93 -14.14
C VAL A 172 -8.23 -0.21 -15.17
N ILE A 173 -7.13 0.43 -14.75
CA ILE A 173 -6.24 1.17 -15.66
C ILE A 173 -5.02 0.35 -16.11
N ILE A 174 -4.63 -0.63 -15.31
CA ILE A 174 -3.60 -1.60 -15.66
C ILE A 174 -3.91 -2.91 -14.98
N ASP A 175 -3.85 -4.01 -15.71
CA ASP A 175 -4.06 -5.36 -15.23
C ASP A 175 -2.89 -6.28 -15.58
N ASN A 176 -2.97 -7.50 -15.12
CA ASN A 176 -2.01 -8.55 -15.43
C ASN A 176 -0.54 -8.12 -15.15
N LEU A 177 -0.32 -7.39 -14.08
CA LEU A 177 1.01 -6.99 -13.63
C LEU A 177 1.91 -8.21 -13.43
N PRO A 178 3.25 -8.09 -13.65
CA PRO A 178 4.18 -9.20 -13.54
C PRO A 178 4.48 -9.66 -12.10
N GLY A 179 3.89 -9.02 -11.11
CA GLY A 179 4.06 -9.30 -9.70
C GLY A 179 2.93 -8.72 -8.86
N PHE A 180 3.03 -8.89 -7.56
CA PHE A 180 2.04 -8.43 -6.59
C PHE A 180 2.24 -6.95 -6.27
N PRO A 181 1.37 -6.02 -6.75
CA PRO A 181 1.48 -4.61 -6.43
C PRO A 181 1.18 -4.39 -4.93
N ASP A 182 2.02 -3.59 -4.28
CA ASP A 182 1.89 -3.26 -2.88
C ASP A 182 1.52 -1.77 -2.74
N ASN A 183 2.40 -0.89 -2.28
CA ASN A 183 2.09 0.52 -2.18
C ASN A 183 2.18 1.22 -3.54
N ILE A 184 1.44 2.32 -3.67
CA ILE A 184 1.54 3.26 -4.77
C ILE A 184 1.77 4.66 -4.22
N VAL A 185 2.78 5.35 -4.71
CA VAL A 185 3.19 6.66 -4.19
C VAL A 185 3.20 7.67 -5.33
N ARG A 186 2.54 8.81 -5.11
CA ARG A 186 2.60 9.92 -6.06
C ARG A 186 4.03 10.47 -6.14
N GLY A 187 4.62 10.40 -7.32
CA GLY A 187 5.90 11.00 -7.66
C GLY A 187 5.74 12.40 -8.25
N ARG A 188 6.72 12.82 -9.04
CA ARG A 188 6.75 14.12 -9.72
C ARG A 188 6.20 14.00 -11.15
N ASP A 189 5.83 15.14 -11.73
CA ASP A 189 5.40 15.26 -13.14
C ASP A 189 4.27 14.29 -13.53
N GLY A 190 3.33 14.04 -12.60
CA GLY A 190 2.19 13.14 -12.83
C GLY A 190 2.49 11.65 -12.78
N ARG A 191 3.70 11.27 -12.32
CA ARG A 191 4.08 9.86 -12.12
C ARG A 191 3.51 9.29 -10.84
N PHE A 192 3.29 7.98 -10.87
CA PHE A 192 2.97 7.15 -9.69
C PHE A 192 3.94 5.98 -9.64
N TRP A 193 4.62 5.81 -8.51
CA TRP A 193 5.56 4.73 -8.28
C TRP A 193 4.88 3.58 -7.57
N VAL A 194 5.09 2.37 -8.08
CA VAL A 194 4.50 1.13 -7.56
C VAL A 194 5.61 0.13 -7.25
N GLY A 195 5.55 -0.46 -6.06
CA GLY A 195 6.40 -1.60 -5.70
C GLY A 195 5.71 -2.92 -6.00
N LEU A 196 6.48 -3.91 -6.45
CA LEU A 196 6.03 -5.28 -6.60
C LEU A 196 6.79 -6.16 -5.62
N VAL A 197 6.08 -6.69 -4.62
CA VAL A 197 6.72 -7.45 -3.52
C VAL A 197 7.32 -8.78 -3.95
N SER A 198 6.78 -9.38 -5.00
CA SER A 198 7.30 -10.62 -5.58
C SER A 198 6.78 -10.77 -7.01
N PRO A 199 7.51 -11.47 -7.90
CA PRO A 199 6.96 -11.91 -9.18
C PRO A 199 5.75 -12.81 -8.99
N ARG A 200 4.92 -12.91 -10.03
CA ARG A 200 3.83 -13.88 -10.09
C ARG A 200 4.38 -15.30 -9.97
N ASN A 201 3.61 -16.16 -9.34
CA ASN A 201 3.94 -17.56 -9.21
C ASN A 201 2.99 -18.40 -10.05
N ALA A 202 3.52 -19.09 -11.07
CA ALA A 202 2.73 -19.88 -12.02
C ALA A 202 1.85 -20.96 -11.34
N ALA A 203 2.28 -21.51 -10.20
CA ALA A 203 1.48 -22.48 -9.46
C ALA A 203 0.31 -21.80 -8.73
N LEU A 204 0.53 -20.60 -8.15
CA LEU A 204 -0.56 -19.82 -7.55
C LEU A 204 -1.56 -19.38 -8.61
N ASP A 205 -1.08 -18.97 -9.78
CA ASP A 205 -1.94 -18.59 -10.91
C ASP A 205 -2.77 -19.78 -11.43
N LEU A 206 -2.15 -20.97 -11.56
CA LEU A 206 -2.85 -22.19 -11.94
C LEU A 206 -3.96 -22.56 -10.95
N PHE A 207 -3.73 -22.31 -9.66
CA PHE A 207 -4.69 -22.61 -8.59
C PHE A 207 -5.60 -21.42 -8.24
N SER A 208 -5.59 -20.33 -9.04
CA SER A 208 -6.42 -19.13 -8.77
C SER A 208 -7.91 -19.48 -8.60
N ASN A 209 -8.45 -20.37 -9.42
CA ASN A 209 -9.83 -20.81 -9.37
C ASN A 209 -10.07 -22.02 -8.43
N TRP A 210 -9.05 -22.45 -7.67
CA TRP A 210 -9.14 -23.64 -6.82
C TRP A 210 -8.77 -23.29 -5.37
N PRO A 211 -9.66 -22.61 -4.60
CA PRO A 211 -9.40 -22.15 -3.23
C PRO A 211 -8.91 -23.26 -2.30
N PHE A 212 -9.44 -24.50 -2.49
CA PHE A 212 -9.02 -25.66 -1.71
C PHE A 212 -7.52 -25.96 -1.87
N MET A 213 -7.00 -25.94 -3.11
CA MET A 213 -5.58 -26.22 -3.39
C MET A 213 -4.67 -25.12 -2.79
N ARG A 214 -5.11 -23.86 -2.83
CA ARG A 214 -4.40 -22.73 -2.22
C ARG A 214 -4.39 -22.86 -0.69
N ALA A 215 -5.51 -23.25 -0.08
CA ALA A 215 -5.60 -23.51 1.36
C ALA A 215 -4.74 -24.71 1.80
N VAL A 216 -4.56 -25.72 0.93
CA VAL A 216 -3.64 -26.84 1.19
C VAL A 216 -2.20 -26.35 1.27
N ASN A 217 -1.78 -25.45 0.35
CA ASN A 217 -0.42 -24.89 0.37
C ASN A 217 -0.07 -24.26 1.73
N LEU A 218 -0.98 -23.50 2.34
CA LEU A 218 -0.76 -22.88 3.65
C LEU A 218 -0.63 -23.88 4.81
N ARG A 219 -1.18 -25.10 4.65
CA ARG A 219 -1.12 -26.15 5.67
C ARG A 219 0.08 -27.07 5.52
N LEU A 220 0.83 -26.94 4.44
CA LEU A 220 2.08 -27.69 4.26
C LEU A 220 3.15 -27.20 5.24
N PRO A 221 4.13 -28.03 5.58
CA PRO A 221 5.34 -27.57 6.26
C PRO A 221 5.99 -26.41 5.49
N LYS A 222 6.54 -25.41 6.20
CA LYS A 222 7.12 -24.20 5.58
C LYS A 222 8.11 -24.49 4.45
N SER A 223 8.89 -25.57 4.55
CA SER A 223 9.84 -26.01 3.51
C SER A 223 9.19 -26.51 2.23
N MET A 224 7.88 -26.76 2.24
CA MET A 224 7.11 -27.26 1.09
C MET A 224 6.11 -26.22 0.57
N GLN A 225 5.97 -25.09 1.27
CA GLN A 225 5.10 -23.99 0.83
C GLN A 225 5.75 -23.26 -0.34
N LEU A 226 4.90 -22.77 -1.26
CA LEU A 226 5.34 -21.84 -2.30
C LEU A 226 5.83 -20.56 -1.62
N ALA A 227 7.11 -20.26 -1.77
CA ALA A 227 7.73 -19.05 -1.24
C ALA A 227 7.72 -17.93 -2.27
N ALA A 228 7.70 -16.68 -1.77
CA ALA A 228 7.95 -15.52 -2.60
C ALA A 228 9.37 -15.58 -3.19
N GLU A 229 9.50 -15.27 -4.46
CA GLU A 229 10.80 -15.20 -5.13
C GLU A 229 11.52 -13.90 -4.74
N SER A 230 12.82 -13.99 -4.48
CA SER A 230 13.67 -12.84 -4.23
C SER A 230 13.97 -12.11 -5.54
N TYR A 231 13.21 -11.06 -5.81
CA TYR A 231 13.32 -10.24 -7.01
C TYR A 231 12.99 -8.79 -6.63
N SER A 232 13.78 -7.84 -7.12
CA SER A 232 13.52 -6.42 -6.87
C SER A 232 12.81 -5.81 -8.06
N HIS A 233 11.66 -5.18 -7.84
CA HIS A 233 10.93 -4.53 -8.91
C HIS A 233 10.12 -3.34 -8.39
N VAL A 234 10.42 -2.17 -8.94
CA VAL A 234 9.57 -0.98 -8.84
C VAL A 234 9.37 -0.39 -10.23
N PHE A 235 8.20 0.16 -10.50
CA PHE A 235 7.94 0.83 -11.76
C PHE A 235 7.18 2.15 -11.54
N ALA A 236 7.31 3.07 -12.49
CA ALA A 236 6.50 4.27 -12.53
C ALA A 236 5.53 4.20 -13.71
N MET A 237 4.33 4.69 -13.50
CA MET A 237 3.29 4.86 -14.52
C MET A 237 2.68 6.26 -14.44
N ASP A 238 1.98 6.67 -15.48
CA ASP A 238 1.10 7.84 -15.44
C ASP A 238 -0.27 7.51 -14.83
N GLY A 239 -1.12 8.52 -14.70
CA GLY A 239 -2.47 8.33 -14.16
C GLY A 239 -3.40 7.48 -15.04
N ASP A 240 -3.03 7.13 -16.26
CA ASP A 240 -3.80 6.30 -17.18
C ASP A 240 -3.28 4.86 -17.28
N GLY A 241 -2.27 4.51 -16.45
CA GLY A 241 -1.70 3.17 -16.39
C GLY A 241 -0.60 2.91 -17.42
N ASN A 242 -0.15 3.91 -18.19
CA ASN A 242 0.97 3.74 -19.09
C ASN A 242 2.28 3.66 -18.30
N VAL A 243 3.02 2.57 -18.42
CA VAL A 243 4.31 2.38 -17.76
C VAL A 243 5.36 3.30 -18.38
N LEU A 244 5.93 4.18 -17.57
CA LEU A 244 6.92 5.17 -17.98
C LEU A 244 8.35 4.67 -17.79
N THR A 245 8.59 3.94 -16.70
CA THR A 245 9.90 3.33 -16.40
C THR A 245 9.73 2.10 -15.52
N SER A 246 10.67 1.17 -15.60
CA SER A 246 10.66 -0.07 -14.83
C SER A 246 12.09 -0.39 -14.39
N LEU A 247 12.28 -0.48 -13.08
CA LEU A 247 13.57 -0.75 -12.44
C LEU A 247 13.53 -2.13 -11.82
N GLN A 248 14.45 -2.99 -12.24
CA GLN A 248 14.45 -4.40 -11.84
C GLN A 248 15.86 -4.87 -11.48
N ASP A 249 15.98 -5.67 -10.42
CA ASP A 249 17.18 -6.45 -10.11
C ASP A 249 16.81 -7.93 -9.93
N PRO A 250 17.12 -8.76 -10.94
CA PRO A 250 16.88 -10.22 -10.89
C PRO A 250 17.67 -10.94 -9.81
N ASN A 251 18.77 -10.34 -9.31
CA ASN A 251 19.54 -10.93 -8.21
C ASN A 251 18.82 -10.78 -6.87
N GLY A 252 17.83 -9.87 -6.79
CA GLY A 252 17.01 -9.67 -5.60
C GLY A 252 17.80 -9.26 -4.36
N ILE A 253 18.87 -8.47 -4.53
CA ILE A 253 19.70 -8.01 -3.40
C ILE A 253 18.86 -7.19 -2.42
N TYR A 254 17.98 -6.36 -2.96
CA TYR A 254 17.03 -5.55 -2.18
C TYR A 254 15.58 -5.91 -2.59
N HIS A 255 15.16 -7.14 -2.27
CA HIS A 255 13.89 -7.72 -2.72
C HIS A 255 12.68 -7.31 -1.86
N THR A 256 11.50 -7.81 -2.24
CA THR A 256 10.21 -7.52 -1.58
C THR A 256 9.92 -6.03 -1.50
N ASN A 257 10.05 -5.36 -2.65
CA ASN A 257 9.85 -3.92 -2.71
C ASN A 257 8.37 -3.57 -2.51
N THR A 258 8.12 -2.66 -1.57
CA THR A 258 6.75 -2.24 -1.26
C THR A 258 6.35 -0.98 -2.00
N GLY A 259 7.29 -0.08 -2.30
CA GLY A 259 7.02 1.16 -3.00
C GLY A 259 8.29 1.95 -3.25
N ALA A 260 8.15 3.13 -3.85
CA ALA A 260 9.25 4.06 -4.01
C ALA A 260 8.79 5.51 -3.83
N LEU A 261 9.58 6.30 -3.10
CA LEU A 261 9.35 7.72 -2.86
C LEU A 261 10.36 8.55 -3.67
N GLU A 262 9.84 9.40 -4.55
CA GLU A 262 10.64 10.28 -5.40
C GLU A 262 10.86 11.65 -4.73
N THR A 263 12.11 12.04 -4.51
CA THR A 263 12.52 13.39 -4.09
C THR A 263 13.14 14.18 -5.25
N ASP A 264 13.79 15.30 -4.98
CA ASP A 264 14.46 16.10 -6.03
C ASP A 264 15.56 15.30 -6.71
N ASP A 265 16.44 14.66 -5.94
CA ASP A 265 17.66 14.01 -6.41
C ASP A 265 17.61 12.48 -6.34
N TRP A 266 16.72 11.93 -5.51
CA TRP A 266 16.72 10.51 -5.16
C TRP A 266 15.38 9.83 -5.37
N LEU A 267 15.44 8.55 -5.65
CA LEU A 267 14.36 7.60 -5.52
C LEU A 267 14.68 6.68 -4.33
N TYR A 268 13.89 6.76 -3.28
CA TYR A 268 13.97 5.88 -2.11
C TYR A 268 13.08 4.68 -2.34
N ILE A 269 13.60 3.48 -2.09
CA ILE A 269 12.87 2.22 -2.28
C ILE A 269 12.68 1.55 -0.93
N SER A 270 11.45 1.17 -0.61
CA SER A 270 11.10 0.45 0.62
C SER A 270 11.02 -1.06 0.38
N SER A 271 11.24 -1.83 1.44
CA SER A 271 11.16 -3.30 1.44
C SER A 271 10.51 -3.82 2.71
N LEU A 272 9.77 -4.94 2.60
CA LEU A 272 9.19 -5.64 3.76
C LEU A 272 10.24 -6.32 4.64
N HIS A 273 11.39 -6.70 4.08
CA HIS A 273 12.34 -7.59 4.75
C HIS A 273 13.71 -6.95 5.00
N ALA A 274 14.07 -5.91 4.26
CA ALA A 274 15.35 -5.23 4.46
C ALA A 274 15.35 -4.44 5.79
N ASP A 275 16.50 -4.41 6.43
CA ASP A 275 16.73 -3.67 7.68
C ASP A 275 17.25 -2.23 7.42
N ASP A 276 17.39 -1.86 6.15
CA ASP A 276 17.88 -0.58 5.67
C ASP A 276 16.92 0.07 4.66
N LEU A 277 17.25 1.28 4.21
CA LEU A 277 16.52 2.03 3.20
C LEU A 277 17.41 2.18 1.97
N ALA A 278 16.99 1.58 0.84
CA ALA A 278 17.69 1.75 -0.42
C ALA A 278 17.34 3.08 -1.08
N ARG A 279 18.31 3.65 -1.83
CA ARG A 279 18.07 4.82 -2.69
C ARG A 279 18.91 4.75 -3.95
N ILE A 280 18.38 5.32 -5.03
CA ILE A 280 19.05 5.46 -6.34
C ILE A 280 19.02 6.91 -6.73
N ARG A 281 20.11 7.44 -7.30
CA ARG A 281 20.10 8.80 -7.85
C ARG A 281 19.23 8.84 -9.11
N LYS A 282 18.39 9.84 -9.21
CA LYS A 282 17.49 9.99 -10.38
C LYS A 282 18.25 10.12 -11.69
N GLN A 283 19.36 10.88 -11.70
CA GLN A 283 20.23 10.98 -12.88
C GLN A 283 20.77 9.64 -13.39
N ASP A 284 20.97 8.65 -12.48
CA ASP A 284 21.51 7.32 -12.85
C ASP A 284 20.46 6.43 -13.52
N ILE A 285 19.20 6.80 -13.43
CA ILE A 285 18.05 6.11 -14.02
C ILE A 285 17.31 6.93 -15.08
N GLY A 286 17.89 8.07 -15.48
CA GLY A 286 17.38 8.93 -16.56
C GLY A 286 16.17 9.78 -16.19
N LEU A 287 16.01 10.14 -14.90
CA LEU A 287 14.96 11.01 -14.36
C LEU A 287 15.49 12.37 -13.93
#